data_964c661271a075cc4710bf624f74053e
#
_entry.id   964c661271a075cc4710bf624f74053e
#
_cell.length_a   1.000
_cell.length_b   1.000
_cell.length_c   1.000
_cell.angle_alpha   90.00
_cell.angle_beta   90.00
_cell.angle_gamma   90.00
#
_symmetry.space_group_name_H-M   'P 1'
#
loop_
_entity.id
_entity.type
_entity.pdbx_description
1 polymer ?
#
loop_
_entity_poly.entity_id
_entity_poly.type
_entity_poly.pdbx_seq_one_letter_code
_entity_poly.pdbx_strand_id
1 'polypeptide(L)'
;MRIAIVGNSGSGKSTLAGQIVAAQNAAAHSIASLDLDTVAWEPGKIAVGRSPEAAAADVAAFCSTHDRWVVEGCYGMLVGHAVAYSPILLFIDPGVEACLANCRNRPWEPHKYASKTDQDEKLEFLLSWVRGYYTRVDDLSLRAHQALFESYRGLKLRLAHHQTTWLDDLAARFQACAVPAKEWTHAAHLVVGLWHVHRYGAAEALDRLRNGIRRLNESHGGVNTTTNGYHETITAMYVQLLAQYLDRCRTDMAIDMRALDLLAGPLAARDVLFTFCSRDRLMSTAARLEWLEPDLAPIDLEATTYRGVSLG
;
A
#
# COMPACT_ATOMS: atom_id res chain seq x y z
N MET A 1 -6.28 -2.08 -11.32
CA MET A 1 -5.89 -1.97 -9.87
C MET A 1 -5.93 -3.36 -9.26
N ARG A 2 -4.84 -3.82 -8.64
CA ARG A 2 -4.74 -5.10 -7.92
C ARG A 2 -4.16 -4.80 -6.55
N ILE A 3 -4.81 -5.21 -5.48
CA ILE A 3 -4.40 -4.92 -4.10
C ILE A 3 -4.44 -6.19 -3.27
N ALA A 4 -3.36 -6.48 -2.57
CA ALA A 4 -3.28 -7.55 -1.56
C ALA A 4 -3.09 -6.91 -0.18
N ILE A 5 -3.93 -7.28 0.78
CA ILE A 5 -3.91 -6.71 2.14
C ILE A 5 -3.63 -7.83 3.13
N VAL A 6 -2.58 -7.67 3.92
CA VAL A 6 -2.18 -8.64 4.95
C VAL A 6 -2.07 -7.97 6.32
N GLY A 7 -2.33 -8.72 7.39
CA GLY A 7 -2.21 -8.25 8.77
C GLY A 7 -2.95 -9.14 9.76
N ASN A 8 -2.85 -8.84 11.06
CA ASN A 8 -3.49 -9.59 12.13
C ASN A 8 -5.03 -9.55 12.05
N SER A 9 -5.71 -10.46 12.71
CA SER A 9 -7.15 -10.30 13.00
C SER A 9 -7.39 -9.02 13.79
N GLY A 10 -8.44 -8.28 13.45
CA GLY A 10 -8.73 -6.98 14.05
C GLY A 10 -7.86 -5.81 13.55
N SER A 11 -6.94 -6.01 12.61
CA SER A 11 -6.12 -4.92 12.08
C SER A 11 -6.89 -3.96 11.15
N GLY A 12 -8.11 -4.32 10.71
CA GLY A 12 -8.96 -3.49 9.84
C GLY A 12 -8.83 -3.77 8.35
N LYS A 13 -8.25 -4.89 7.95
CA LYS A 13 -8.10 -5.31 6.54
C LYS A 13 -9.41 -5.29 5.76
N SER A 14 -10.43 -5.98 6.27
CA SER A 14 -11.74 -6.09 5.62
C SER A 14 -12.45 -4.72 5.53
N THR A 15 -12.24 -3.86 6.53
CA THR A 15 -12.76 -2.48 6.50
C THR A 15 -12.11 -1.69 5.37
N LEU A 16 -10.77 -1.74 5.25
CA LEU A 16 -10.06 -1.06 4.17
C LEU A 16 -10.43 -1.65 2.81
N ALA A 17 -10.52 -2.97 2.68
CA ALA A 17 -10.97 -3.62 1.44
C ALA A 17 -12.37 -3.14 1.03
N GLY A 18 -13.32 -3.08 1.96
CA GLY A 18 -14.66 -2.55 1.71
C GLY A 18 -14.66 -1.07 1.28
N GLN A 19 -13.83 -0.24 1.90
CA GLN A 19 -13.67 1.17 1.51
C GLN A 19 -13.11 1.32 0.08
N ILE A 20 -12.11 0.52 -0.28
CA ILE A 20 -11.55 0.49 -1.63
C ILE A 20 -12.62 0.09 -2.64
N VAL A 21 -13.34 -1.00 -2.37
CA VAL A 21 -14.43 -1.48 -3.25
C VAL A 21 -15.51 -0.40 -3.42
N ALA A 22 -15.94 0.22 -2.33
CA ALA A 22 -16.95 1.29 -2.38
C ALA A 22 -16.49 2.50 -3.19
N ALA A 23 -15.25 2.97 -3.00
CA ALA A 23 -14.68 4.09 -3.73
C ALA A 23 -14.55 3.79 -5.24
N GLN A 24 -14.11 2.58 -5.60
CA GLN A 24 -13.96 2.18 -7.00
C GLN A 24 -15.33 2.03 -7.69
N ASN A 25 -16.32 1.45 -7.01
CA ASN A 25 -17.68 1.34 -7.56
C ASN A 25 -18.33 2.72 -7.74
N ALA A 26 -18.12 3.65 -6.81
CA ALA A 26 -18.59 5.04 -6.96
C ALA A 26 -17.93 5.77 -8.16
N ALA A 27 -16.73 5.33 -8.55
CA ALA A 27 -16.04 5.81 -9.75
C ALA A 27 -16.39 5.02 -11.03
N ALA A 28 -17.43 4.18 -10.98
CA ALA A 28 -17.85 3.27 -12.06
C ALA A 28 -16.75 2.25 -12.49
N HIS A 29 -15.81 1.95 -11.61
CA HIS A 29 -14.79 0.94 -11.82
C HIS A 29 -15.14 -0.33 -11.04
N SER A 30 -15.66 -1.36 -11.70
CA SER A 30 -15.93 -2.65 -11.05
C SER A 30 -14.62 -3.25 -10.54
N ILE A 31 -14.61 -3.68 -9.27
CA ILE A 31 -13.49 -4.34 -8.62
C ILE A 31 -13.99 -5.56 -7.84
N ALA A 32 -13.36 -6.71 -8.06
CA ALA A 32 -13.69 -7.94 -7.33
C ALA A 32 -13.01 -7.94 -5.96
N SER A 33 -13.61 -8.60 -4.96
CA SER A 33 -13.03 -8.74 -3.62
C SER A 33 -13.05 -10.19 -3.18
N LEU A 34 -11.94 -10.66 -2.57
CA LEU A 34 -11.81 -11.97 -1.98
C LEU A 34 -11.33 -11.85 -0.54
N ASP A 35 -12.19 -12.26 0.41
CA ASP A 35 -11.81 -12.54 1.79
C ASP A 35 -11.20 -13.95 1.84
N LEU A 36 -9.94 -14.06 2.24
CA LEU A 36 -9.22 -15.33 2.31
C LEU A 36 -9.80 -16.30 3.36
N ASP A 37 -10.58 -15.82 4.33
CA ASP A 37 -11.33 -16.69 5.24
C ASP A 37 -12.28 -17.61 4.43
N THR A 38 -12.82 -17.15 3.31
CA THR A 38 -13.76 -17.94 2.47
C THR A 38 -13.10 -19.09 1.72
N VAL A 39 -11.80 -19.04 1.50
CA VAL A 39 -11.05 -20.09 0.78
C VAL A 39 -10.12 -20.91 1.69
N ALA A 40 -9.80 -20.40 2.88
CA ALA A 40 -8.95 -21.09 3.85
C ALA A 40 -9.69 -22.20 4.61
N TRP A 41 -11.01 -22.10 4.74
CA TRP A 41 -11.83 -23.03 5.55
C TRP A 41 -12.79 -23.83 4.69
N GLU A 42 -13.10 -25.07 5.14
CA GLU A 42 -14.10 -25.92 4.50
C GLU A 42 -15.50 -25.29 4.61
N PRO A 43 -16.23 -25.15 3.50
CA PRO A 43 -17.57 -24.58 3.52
C PRO A 43 -18.51 -25.31 4.48
N GLY A 44 -19.18 -24.56 5.35
CA GLY A 44 -20.15 -25.11 6.31
C GLY A 44 -19.56 -25.91 7.48
N LYS A 45 -18.22 -25.94 7.62
CA LYS A 45 -17.53 -26.58 8.74
C LYS A 45 -16.81 -25.54 9.58
N ILE A 46 -16.90 -25.67 10.90
CA ILE A 46 -16.22 -24.75 11.83
C ILE A 46 -14.79 -25.23 12.06
N ALA A 47 -13.81 -24.35 11.85
CA ALA A 47 -12.38 -24.57 12.10
C ALA A 47 -11.77 -25.79 11.39
N VAL A 48 -12.33 -26.23 10.28
CA VAL A 48 -11.74 -27.26 9.42
C VAL A 48 -11.03 -26.57 8.25
N GLY A 49 -9.71 -26.56 8.28
CA GLY A 49 -8.89 -25.98 7.19
C GLY A 49 -9.02 -26.79 5.90
N ARG A 50 -9.07 -26.11 4.78
CA ARG A 50 -8.93 -26.73 3.45
C ARG A 50 -7.48 -27.10 3.17
N SER A 51 -7.25 -27.98 2.20
CA SER A 51 -5.87 -28.25 1.80
C SER A 51 -5.20 -26.96 1.31
N PRO A 52 -3.93 -26.70 1.67
CA PRO A 52 -3.20 -25.52 1.22
C PRO A 52 -3.19 -25.38 -0.31
N GLU A 53 -3.11 -26.50 -1.03
CA GLU A 53 -3.07 -26.53 -2.50
C GLU A 53 -4.41 -26.09 -3.10
N ALA A 54 -5.55 -26.57 -2.53
CA ALA A 54 -6.87 -26.17 -2.99
C ALA A 54 -7.13 -24.68 -2.73
N ALA A 55 -6.79 -24.19 -1.53
CA ALA A 55 -6.92 -22.78 -1.19
C ALA A 55 -6.03 -21.89 -2.09
N ALA A 56 -4.79 -22.30 -2.36
CA ALA A 56 -3.88 -21.60 -3.26
C ALA A 56 -4.41 -21.57 -4.70
N ALA A 57 -4.99 -22.69 -5.20
CA ALA A 57 -5.60 -22.75 -6.52
C ALA A 57 -6.77 -21.78 -6.67
N ASP A 58 -7.63 -21.66 -5.64
CA ASP A 58 -8.75 -20.72 -5.65
C ASP A 58 -8.27 -19.27 -5.68
N VAL A 59 -7.23 -18.90 -4.88
CA VAL A 59 -6.63 -17.57 -4.94
C VAL A 59 -6.05 -17.29 -6.33
N ALA A 60 -5.34 -18.23 -6.91
CA ALA A 60 -4.75 -18.10 -8.25
C ALA A 60 -5.84 -17.93 -9.32
N ALA A 61 -6.90 -18.76 -9.26
CA ALA A 61 -8.05 -18.65 -10.16
C ALA A 61 -8.72 -17.28 -10.04
N PHE A 62 -8.99 -16.82 -8.82
CA PHE A 62 -9.56 -15.49 -8.58
C PHE A 62 -8.69 -14.38 -9.17
N CYS A 63 -7.39 -14.37 -8.88
CA CYS A 63 -6.46 -13.34 -9.35
C CYS A 63 -6.27 -13.33 -10.88
N SER A 64 -6.37 -14.49 -11.53
CA SER A 64 -6.21 -14.61 -12.99
C SER A 64 -7.47 -14.25 -13.77
N THR A 65 -8.66 -14.42 -13.18
CA THR A 65 -9.94 -14.17 -13.85
C THR A 65 -10.44 -12.72 -13.70
N HIS A 66 -9.83 -11.93 -12.79
CA HIS A 66 -10.22 -10.55 -12.57
C HIS A 66 -9.07 -9.59 -12.84
N ASP A 67 -9.29 -8.58 -13.69
CA ASP A 67 -8.28 -7.55 -13.99
C ASP A 67 -8.08 -6.59 -12.82
N ARG A 68 -9.14 -6.35 -12.04
CA ARG A 68 -9.17 -5.45 -10.89
C ARG A 68 -9.71 -6.18 -9.68
N TRP A 69 -8.92 -6.23 -8.59
CA TRP A 69 -9.31 -6.99 -7.42
C TRP A 69 -8.64 -6.50 -6.13
N VAL A 70 -9.29 -6.82 -5.01
CA VAL A 70 -8.74 -6.75 -3.66
C VAL A 70 -8.78 -8.14 -3.05
N VAL A 71 -7.65 -8.64 -2.57
CA VAL A 71 -7.52 -9.87 -1.77
C VAL A 71 -7.10 -9.47 -0.37
N GLU A 72 -7.77 -9.97 0.67
CA GLU A 72 -7.41 -9.66 2.05
C GLU A 72 -7.46 -10.87 2.97
N GLY A 73 -6.56 -10.91 3.95
CA GLY A 73 -6.55 -11.96 4.97
C GLY A 73 -5.33 -11.94 5.88
N CYS A 74 -5.32 -12.87 6.83
CA CYS A 74 -4.19 -13.08 7.75
C CYS A 74 -3.28 -14.25 7.33
N TYR A 75 -3.52 -14.86 6.19
CA TYR A 75 -2.81 -16.05 5.68
C TYR A 75 -1.64 -15.61 4.79
N GLY A 76 -0.43 -15.52 5.35
CA GLY A 76 0.75 -15.05 4.63
C GLY A 76 1.05 -15.85 3.37
N MET A 77 0.89 -17.19 3.40
CA MET A 77 1.05 -18.05 2.21
C MET A 77 0.02 -17.74 1.13
N LEU A 78 -1.27 -17.62 1.48
CA LEU A 78 -2.31 -17.33 0.50
C LEU A 78 -2.14 -15.93 -0.12
N VAL A 79 -1.78 -14.92 0.69
CA VAL A 79 -1.38 -13.61 0.18
C VAL A 79 -0.14 -13.73 -0.71
N GLY A 80 0.81 -14.62 -0.37
CA GLY A 80 1.96 -14.96 -1.18
C GLY A 80 1.60 -15.42 -2.60
N HIS A 81 0.52 -16.18 -2.77
CA HIS A 81 0.00 -16.54 -4.11
C HIS A 81 -0.58 -15.33 -4.84
N ALA A 82 -1.28 -14.43 -4.15
CA ALA A 82 -1.80 -13.22 -4.77
C ALA A 82 -0.68 -12.25 -5.22
N VAL A 83 0.44 -12.14 -4.50
CA VAL A 83 1.55 -11.23 -4.87
C VAL A 83 2.27 -11.65 -6.14
N ALA A 84 2.12 -12.90 -6.61
CA ALA A 84 2.63 -13.34 -7.92
C ALA A 84 2.00 -12.55 -9.09
N TYR A 85 0.83 -11.95 -8.88
CA TYR A 85 0.13 -11.11 -9.86
C TYR A 85 0.48 -9.62 -9.75
N SER A 86 1.57 -9.30 -9.07
CA SER A 86 2.13 -7.95 -8.91
C SER A 86 1.16 -6.88 -8.40
N PRO A 87 0.39 -7.13 -7.31
CA PRO A 87 -0.48 -6.12 -6.73
C PRO A 87 0.29 -5.03 -5.98
N ILE A 88 -0.43 -4.00 -5.52
CA ILE A 88 0.02 -3.16 -4.41
C ILE A 88 -0.17 -3.99 -3.13
N LEU A 89 0.92 -4.25 -2.40
CA LEU A 89 0.87 -4.96 -1.12
C LEU A 89 0.71 -3.98 0.04
N LEU A 90 -0.40 -4.08 0.76
CA LEU A 90 -0.66 -3.31 1.97
C LEU A 90 -0.50 -4.22 3.20
N PHE A 91 0.46 -3.90 4.06
CA PHE A 91 0.64 -4.58 5.34
C PHE A 91 0.11 -3.68 6.46
N ILE A 92 -0.99 -4.11 7.12
CA ILE A 92 -1.63 -3.34 8.19
C ILE A 92 -1.23 -3.92 9.55
N ASP A 93 -0.53 -3.11 10.35
CA ASP A 93 -0.11 -3.48 11.71
C ASP A 93 -0.31 -2.28 12.66
N PRO A 94 -1.53 -2.12 13.22
CA PRO A 94 -1.84 -1.05 14.16
C PRO A 94 -1.38 -1.34 15.60
N GLY A 95 -0.71 -2.47 15.82
CA GLY A 95 -0.32 -2.94 17.14
C GLY A 95 -1.38 -3.80 17.82
N VAL A 96 -0.96 -4.53 18.87
CA VAL A 96 -1.80 -5.53 19.55
C VAL A 96 -3.04 -4.90 20.18
N GLU A 97 -2.89 -3.78 20.88
CA GLU A 97 -3.99 -3.16 21.62
C GLU A 97 -5.13 -2.68 20.69
N ALA A 98 -4.76 -2.07 19.56
CA ALA A 98 -5.74 -1.66 18.54
C ALA A 98 -6.46 -2.87 17.93
N CYS A 99 -5.74 -3.96 17.63
CA CYS A 99 -6.35 -5.19 17.13
C CYS A 99 -7.32 -5.80 18.15
N LEU A 100 -6.94 -5.84 19.43
CA LEU A 100 -7.82 -6.34 20.51
C LEU A 100 -9.06 -5.48 20.69
N ALA A 101 -8.91 -4.14 20.69
CA ALA A 101 -10.02 -3.21 20.79
C ALA A 101 -11.00 -3.38 19.62
N ASN A 102 -10.49 -3.49 18.39
CA ASN A 102 -11.30 -3.72 17.20
C ASN A 102 -12.04 -5.07 17.26
N CYS A 103 -11.40 -6.15 17.76
CA CYS A 103 -12.06 -7.44 17.93
C CYS A 103 -13.20 -7.39 18.96
N ARG A 104 -13.02 -6.67 20.09
CA ARG A 104 -14.09 -6.50 21.10
C ARG A 104 -15.27 -5.71 20.58
N ASN A 105 -15.00 -4.70 19.74
CA ASN A 105 -16.02 -3.81 19.18
C ASN A 105 -16.62 -4.32 17.86
N ARG A 106 -16.24 -5.54 17.42
CA ARG A 106 -16.69 -6.10 16.15
C ARG A 106 -18.21 -6.33 16.19
N PRO A 107 -18.96 -5.84 15.18
CA PRO A 107 -20.36 -6.19 15.05
C PRO A 107 -20.54 -7.69 14.85
N TRP A 108 -21.76 -8.19 15.07
CA TRP A 108 -22.05 -9.58 14.77
C TRP A 108 -21.86 -9.89 13.28
N GLU A 109 -21.14 -10.99 13.00
CA GLU A 109 -20.82 -11.46 11.65
C GLU A 109 -21.66 -12.73 11.34
N PRO A 110 -22.88 -12.57 10.76
CA PRO A 110 -23.81 -13.68 10.56
C PRO A 110 -23.31 -14.76 9.59
N HIS A 111 -22.30 -14.43 8.77
CA HIS A 111 -21.66 -15.38 7.86
C HIS A 111 -20.60 -16.27 8.54
N LYS A 112 -20.17 -15.91 9.76
CA LYS A 112 -19.17 -16.66 10.56
C LYS A 112 -19.75 -17.31 11.81
N TYR A 113 -20.82 -16.73 12.40
CA TYR A 113 -21.37 -17.14 13.67
C TYR A 113 -22.89 -17.25 13.59
N ALA A 114 -23.45 -18.33 14.18
CA ALA A 114 -24.88 -18.57 14.17
C ALA A 114 -25.67 -17.51 14.95
N SER A 115 -25.06 -16.92 15.99
CA SER A 115 -25.69 -15.89 16.81
C SER A 115 -24.61 -14.92 17.35
N LYS A 116 -25.07 -13.77 17.90
CA LYS A 116 -24.17 -12.87 18.64
C LYS A 116 -23.61 -13.56 19.88
N THR A 117 -24.41 -14.40 20.57
CA THR A 117 -23.97 -15.17 21.73
C THR A 117 -22.83 -16.14 21.35
N ASP A 118 -22.96 -16.87 20.24
CA ASP A 118 -21.93 -17.79 19.76
C ASP A 118 -20.62 -17.02 19.42
N GLN A 119 -20.72 -15.82 18.85
CA GLN A 119 -19.58 -14.95 18.62
C GLN A 119 -18.93 -14.51 19.93
N ASP A 120 -19.72 -14.12 20.94
CA ASP A 120 -19.21 -13.64 22.22
C ASP A 120 -18.57 -14.78 23.04
N GLU A 121 -19.08 -16.00 23.00
CA GLU A 121 -18.46 -17.18 23.61
C GLU A 121 -17.07 -17.48 23.03
N LYS A 122 -16.85 -17.21 21.74
CA LYS A 122 -15.56 -17.42 21.04
C LYS A 122 -14.62 -16.23 21.15
N LEU A 123 -15.05 -15.12 21.73
CA LEU A 123 -14.28 -13.87 21.76
C LEU A 123 -12.94 -14.04 22.50
N GLU A 124 -12.92 -14.68 23.67
CA GLU A 124 -11.67 -14.85 24.42
C GLU A 124 -10.64 -15.71 23.67
N PHE A 125 -11.09 -16.74 22.94
CA PHE A 125 -10.22 -17.49 22.06
C PHE A 125 -9.63 -16.58 20.96
N LEU A 126 -10.45 -15.76 20.30
CA LEU A 126 -10.01 -14.81 19.29
C LEU A 126 -9.00 -13.80 19.87
N LEU A 127 -9.26 -13.24 21.05
CA LEU A 127 -8.35 -12.29 21.67
C LEU A 127 -6.99 -12.92 22.01
N SER A 128 -6.99 -14.18 22.52
CA SER A 128 -5.75 -14.94 22.72
C SER A 128 -5.00 -15.17 21.41
N TRP A 129 -5.72 -15.52 20.35
CA TRP A 129 -5.17 -15.70 19.01
C TRP A 129 -4.53 -14.43 18.49
N VAL A 130 -5.17 -13.26 18.65
CA VAL A 130 -4.66 -11.94 18.24
C VAL A 130 -3.38 -11.58 18.99
N ARG A 131 -3.31 -11.85 20.32
CA ARG A 131 -2.07 -11.65 21.10
C ARG A 131 -0.93 -12.54 20.60
N GLY A 132 -1.23 -13.81 20.30
CA GLY A 132 -0.26 -14.78 19.80
C GLY A 132 0.40 -14.39 18.47
N TYR A 133 -0.21 -13.51 17.68
CA TYR A 133 0.35 -13.02 16.40
C TYR A 133 1.78 -12.48 16.52
N TYR A 134 2.11 -11.83 17.62
CA TYR A 134 3.39 -11.18 17.84
C TYR A 134 4.48 -12.15 18.35
N THR A 135 4.11 -13.35 18.75
CA THR A 135 5.04 -14.32 19.36
C THR A 135 5.11 -15.65 18.61
N ARG A 136 4.05 -16.04 17.88
CA ARG A 136 4.06 -17.27 17.08
C ARG A 136 4.99 -17.15 15.86
N VAL A 137 5.31 -18.28 15.25
CA VAL A 137 6.28 -18.36 14.14
C VAL A 137 5.69 -18.99 12.87
N ASP A 138 4.41 -19.33 12.90
CA ASP A 138 3.69 -19.87 11.75
C ASP A 138 3.40 -18.81 10.68
N ASP A 139 2.72 -19.22 9.62
CA ASP A 139 2.28 -18.39 8.48
C ASP A 139 1.37 -17.22 8.87
N LEU A 140 0.70 -17.31 10.02
CA LEU A 140 -0.25 -16.34 10.55
C LEU A 140 0.39 -15.37 11.56
N SER A 141 1.72 -15.24 11.55
CA SER A 141 2.50 -14.46 12.50
C SER A 141 2.95 -13.11 11.95
N LEU A 142 3.26 -12.18 12.84
CA LEU A 142 3.95 -10.92 12.48
C LEU A 142 5.22 -11.19 11.67
N ARG A 143 6.01 -12.17 12.10
CA ARG A 143 7.28 -12.54 11.44
C ARG A 143 7.06 -12.97 9.99
N ALA A 144 6.03 -13.80 9.73
CA ALA A 144 5.71 -14.26 8.38
C ALA A 144 5.26 -13.09 7.49
N HIS A 145 4.40 -12.21 8.01
CA HIS A 145 3.91 -11.04 7.26
C HIS A 145 5.03 -10.02 7.00
N GLN A 146 5.93 -9.81 7.96
CA GLN A 146 7.12 -8.98 7.74
C GLN A 146 8.05 -9.56 6.68
N ALA A 147 8.29 -10.87 6.71
CA ALA A 147 9.11 -11.54 5.70
C ALA A 147 8.50 -11.43 4.29
N LEU A 148 7.18 -11.62 4.16
CA LEU A 148 6.45 -11.39 2.91
C LEU A 148 6.61 -9.94 2.44
N PHE A 149 6.38 -8.98 3.32
CA PHE A 149 6.53 -7.56 3.00
C PHE A 149 7.97 -7.22 2.57
N GLU A 150 8.98 -7.69 3.29
CA GLU A 150 10.39 -7.40 2.99
C GLU A 150 10.83 -8.02 1.66
N SER A 151 10.44 -9.27 1.39
CA SER A 151 10.82 -10.00 0.18
C SER A 151 10.11 -9.50 -1.08
N TYR A 152 8.90 -8.96 -0.96
CA TYR A 152 8.14 -8.48 -2.10
C TYR A 152 8.82 -7.30 -2.77
N ARG A 153 9.00 -7.34 -4.11
CA ARG A 153 9.73 -6.33 -4.90
C ARG A 153 8.81 -5.31 -5.58
N GLY A 154 7.49 -5.56 -5.60
CA GLY A 154 6.50 -4.65 -6.16
C GLY A 154 6.22 -3.44 -5.27
N LEU A 155 5.17 -2.70 -5.61
CA LEU A 155 4.71 -1.56 -4.82
C LEU A 155 4.14 -2.05 -3.48
N LYS A 156 4.60 -1.49 -2.38
CA LYS A 156 4.20 -1.91 -1.03
C LYS A 156 4.20 -0.76 -0.04
N LEU A 157 3.24 -0.79 0.87
CA LEU A 157 3.11 0.15 1.99
C LEU A 157 2.85 -0.61 3.29
N ARG A 158 3.47 -0.18 4.39
CA ARG A 158 3.07 -0.57 5.74
C ARG A 158 2.23 0.53 6.35
N LEU A 159 1.04 0.17 6.82
CA LEU A 159 0.04 1.06 7.40
C LEU A 159 -0.06 0.78 8.90
N ALA A 160 0.01 1.83 9.73
CA ALA A 160 -0.22 1.73 11.16
C ALA A 160 -1.72 1.77 11.50
N HIS A 161 -2.59 2.21 10.56
CA HIS A 161 -4.04 2.25 10.71
C HIS A 161 -4.74 1.83 9.43
N HIS A 162 -6.02 1.43 9.55
CA HIS A 162 -6.89 1.07 8.43
C HIS A 162 -7.90 2.18 8.07
N GLN A 163 -7.92 3.26 8.85
CA GLN A 163 -8.85 4.38 8.68
C GLN A 163 -8.47 5.25 7.49
N THR A 164 -9.40 6.08 7.04
CA THR A 164 -9.22 7.02 5.92
C THR A 164 -8.15 8.10 6.18
N THR A 165 -7.42 7.99 7.27
CA THR A 165 -6.33 8.89 7.69
C THR A 165 -4.95 8.21 7.67
N TRP A 166 -4.81 7.02 7.04
CA TRP A 166 -3.53 6.31 7.01
C TRP A 166 -2.43 7.12 6.31
N LEU A 167 -2.81 7.93 5.32
CA LEU A 167 -1.87 8.80 4.61
C LEU A 167 -1.42 9.98 5.48
N ASP A 168 -2.32 10.54 6.28
CA ASP A 168 -1.96 11.58 7.27
C ASP A 168 -0.99 11.01 8.31
N ASP A 169 -1.22 9.80 8.81
CA ASP A 169 -0.30 9.11 9.72
C ASP A 169 1.08 8.91 9.09
N LEU A 170 1.14 8.39 7.87
CA LEU A 170 2.40 8.17 7.17
C LEU A 170 3.15 9.50 6.95
N ALA A 171 2.44 10.57 6.58
CA ALA A 171 3.03 11.89 6.41
C ALA A 171 3.53 12.47 7.76
N ALA A 172 2.79 12.30 8.84
CA ALA A 172 3.22 12.71 10.19
C ALA A 172 4.48 11.93 10.63
N ARG A 173 4.51 10.62 10.41
CA ARG A 173 5.71 9.78 10.69
C ARG A 173 6.92 10.20 9.84
N PHE A 174 6.70 10.55 8.57
CA PHE A 174 7.75 11.12 7.72
C PHE A 174 8.29 12.44 8.29
N GLN A 175 7.41 13.37 8.67
CA GLN A 175 7.79 14.67 9.24
C GLN A 175 8.55 14.52 10.56
N ALA A 176 8.21 13.50 11.37
CA ALA A 176 8.88 13.16 12.62
C ALA A 176 10.14 12.32 12.44
N CYS A 177 10.56 11.99 11.21
CA CYS A 177 11.65 11.04 10.91
C CYS A 177 11.44 9.65 11.56
N ALA A 178 10.19 9.22 11.70
CA ALA A 178 9.80 7.97 12.36
C ALA A 178 9.40 6.84 11.38
N VAL A 179 9.54 7.04 10.07
CA VAL A 179 9.34 5.98 9.08
C VAL A 179 10.60 5.12 9.03
N PRO A 180 10.55 3.81 9.34
CA PRO A 180 11.72 2.94 9.28
C PRO A 180 12.26 2.82 7.84
N ALA A 181 13.58 2.60 7.68
CA ALA A 181 14.22 2.50 6.37
C ALA A 181 13.58 1.43 5.46
N LYS A 182 13.16 0.29 6.02
CA LYS A 182 12.48 -0.79 5.28
C LYS A 182 11.07 -0.40 4.77
N GLU A 183 10.45 0.60 5.37
CA GLU A 183 9.13 1.11 5.01
C GLU A 183 9.22 2.32 4.06
N TRP A 184 10.39 2.97 3.95
CA TRP A 184 10.63 4.09 3.06
C TRP A 184 10.82 3.61 1.61
N THR A 185 9.76 3.03 1.08
CA THR A 185 9.71 2.40 -0.25
C THR A 185 9.40 3.42 -1.34
N HIS A 186 9.52 3.03 -2.62
CA HIS A 186 9.10 3.88 -3.74
C HIS A 186 7.62 4.30 -3.63
N ALA A 187 6.74 3.38 -3.24
CA ALA A 187 5.34 3.72 -2.98
C ALA A 187 5.20 4.76 -1.87
N ALA A 188 5.96 4.63 -0.77
CA ALA A 188 5.94 5.60 0.32
C ALA A 188 6.40 7.00 -0.13
N HIS A 189 7.45 7.10 -0.96
CA HIS A 189 7.89 8.38 -1.54
C HIS A 189 6.76 9.04 -2.34
N LEU A 190 6.08 8.27 -3.21
CA LEU A 190 5.00 8.79 -4.05
C LEU A 190 3.82 9.30 -3.24
N VAL A 191 3.33 8.52 -2.27
CA VAL A 191 2.13 8.90 -1.51
C VAL A 191 2.42 10.01 -0.50
N VAL A 192 3.62 10.06 0.10
CA VAL A 192 4.05 11.19 0.94
C VAL A 192 4.21 12.45 0.09
N GLY A 193 4.77 12.34 -1.12
CA GLY A 193 4.83 13.43 -2.09
C GLY A 193 3.44 13.94 -2.45
N LEU A 194 2.50 13.03 -2.78
CA LEU A 194 1.11 13.37 -3.09
C LEU A 194 0.44 14.13 -1.95
N TRP A 195 0.60 13.65 -0.71
CA TRP A 195 0.05 14.31 0.48
C TRP A 195 0.59 15.74 0.66
N HIS A 196 1.91 15.92 0.49
CA HIS A 196 2.51 17.25 0.60
C HIS A 196 2.02 18.22 -0.47
N VAL A 197 1.92 17.76 -1.72
CA VAL A 197 1.39 18.58 -2.82
C VAL A 197 -0.07 18.92 -2.58
N HIS A 198 -0.89 17.96 -2.15
CA HIS A 198 -2.29 18.19 -1.79
C HIS A 198 -2.46 19.20 -0.65
N ARG A 199 -1.59 19.14 0.35
CA ARG A 199 -1.70 19.95 1.57
C ARG A 199 -1.15 21.37 1.41
N TYR A 200 -0.09 21.54 0.65
CA TYR A 200 0.71 22.78 0.61
C TYR A 200 0.86 23.39 -0.79
N GLY A 201 0.41 22.72 -1.84
CA GLY A 201 0.72 23.10 -3.21
C GLY A 201 2.15 22.73 -3.60
N ALA A 202 2.47 22.77 -4.92
CA ALA A 202 3.72 22.23 -5.44
C ALA A 202 4.97 22.93 -4.91
N ALA A 203 5.00 24.26 -4.83
CA ALA A 203 6.18 25.01 -4.44
C ALA A 203 6.59 24.74 -2.99
N GLU A 204 5.67 24.89 -2.04
CA GLU A 204 5.94 24.63 -0.62
C GLU A 204 6.17 23.14 -0.36
N ALA A 205 5.46 22.24 -1.06
CA ALA A 205 5.68 20.81 -0.98
C ALA A 205 7.11 20.42 -1.34
N LEU A 206 7.69 21.00 -2.41
CA LEU A 206 9.07 20.74 -2.81
C LEU A 206 10.07 21.08 -1.71
N ASP A 207 9.91 22.24 -1.07
CA ASP A 207 10.79 22.68 0.03
C ASP A 207 10.69 21.77 1.25
N ARG A 208 9.46 21.37 1.61
CA ARG A 208 9.20 20.46 2.73
C ARG A 208 9.76 19.06 2.47
N LEU A 209 9.58 18.54 1.25
CA LEU A 209 10.10 17.23 0.84
C LEU A 209 11.63 17.24 0.77
N ARG A 210 12.25 18.31 0.24
CA ARG A 210 13.70 18.49 0.21
C ARG A 210 14.31 18.34 1.62
N ASN A 211 13.76 19.07 2.57
CA ASN A 211 14.23 19.05 3.94
C ASN A 211 13.87 17.73 4.65
N GLY A 212 12.65 17.23 4.46
CA GLY A 212 12.16 16.00 5.09
C GLY A 212 12.92 14.75 4.65
N ILE A 213 13.16 14.58 3.34
CA ILE A 213 13.90 13.43 2.80
C ILE A 213 15.35 13.42 3.29
N ARG A 214 16.00 14.60 3.32
CA ARG A 214 17.38 14.72 3.83
C ARG A 214 17.46 14.29 5.29
N ARG A 215 16.60 14.83 6.15
CA ARG A 215 16.54 14.48 7.58
C ARG A 215 16.21 13.01 7.81
N LEU A 216 15.26 12.45 7.06
CA LEU A 216 14.92 11.04 7.18
C LEU A 216 16.09 10.14 6.76
N ASN A 217 16.80 10.45 5.68
CA ASN A 217 18.00 9.72 5.28
C ASN A 217 19.07 9.74 6.38
N GLU A 218 19.28 10.90 7.01
CA GLU A 218 20.22 11.07 8.13
C GLU A 218 19.79 10.28 9.37
N SER A 219 18.50 10.24 9.69
CA SER A 219 17.96 9.44 10.80
C SER A 219 18.15 7.93 10.58
N HIS A 220 18.27 7.48 9.34
CA HIS A 220 18.61 6.10 8.99
C HIS A 220 20.12 5.84 8.96
N GLY A 221 20.96 6.80 9.38
CA GLY A 221 22.42 6.71 9.32
C GLY A 221 23.00 6.95 7.93
N GLY A 222 22.19 7.40 6.97
CA GLY A 222 22.63 7.77 5.63
C GLY A 222 23.27 9.16 5.58
N VAL A 223 24.02 9.43 4.51
CA VAL A 223 24.62 10.75 4.25
C VAL A 223 24.10 11.26 2.90
N ASN A 224 23.68 12.53 2.88
CA ASN A 224 23.27 13.21 1.66
C ASN A 224 24.54 13.81 0.99
N THR A 225 25.00 13.16 -0.07
CA THR A 225 26.21 13.53 -0.81
C THR A 225 25.90 13.84 -2.27
N THR A 226 26.92 14.16 -3.04
CA THR A 226 26.83 14.34 -4.49
C THR A 226 26.47 13.06 -5.26
N THR A 227 26.56 11.88 -4.60
CA THR A 227 26.32 10.57 -5.23
C THR A 227 25.27 9.73 -4.53
N ASN A 228 24.84 10.11 -3.31
CA ASN A 228 23.89 9.31 -2.51
C ASN A 228 22.90 10.21 -1.76
N GLY A 229 21.79 9.63 -1.32
CA GLY A 229 20.74 10.28 -0.55
C GLY A 229 19.79 11.10 -1.42
N TYR A 230 19.44 12.30 -0.98
CA TYR A 230 18.47 13.17 -1.65
C TYR A 230 18.85 13.49 -3.09
N HIS A 231 17.84 13.70 -3.94
CA HIS A 231 18.03 14.02 -5.36
C HIS A 231 17.06 15.12 -5.81
N GLU A 232 17.60 16.30 -6.11
CA GLU A 232 16.79 17.51 -6.40
C GLU A 232 15.90 17.34 -7.62
N THR A 233 16.45 17.04 -8.79
CA THR A 233 15.69 16.94 -10.04
C THR A 233 14.63 15.85 -9.98
N ILE A 234 14.92 14.67 -9.42
CA ILE A 234 13.93 13.59 -9.27
C ILE A 234 12.76 14.05 -8.41
N THR A 235 13.04 14.69 -7.26
CA THR A 235 12.00 15.16 -6.35
C THR A 235 11.14 16.23 -7.00
N ALA A 236 11.76 17.20 -7.67
CA ALA A 236 11.05 18.29 -8.36
C ALA A 236 10.19 17.79 -9.52
N MET A 237 10.67 16.81 -10.32
CA MET A 237 9.87 16.19 -11.39
C MET A 237 8.65 15.47 -10.84
N TYR A 238 8.81 14.67 -9.76
CA TYR A 238 7.65 14.02 -9.13
C TYR A 238 6.67 15.03 -8.55
N VAL A 239 7.12 16.11 -7.90
CA VAL A 239 6.22 17.16 -7.39
C VAL A 239 5.37 17.76 -8.50
N GLN A 240 5.97 18.05 -9.67
CA GLN A 240 5.22 18.57 -10.84
C GLN A 240 4.21 17.56 -11.36
N LEU A 241 4.59 16.29 -11.52
CA LEU A 241 3.69 15.23 -11.98
C LEU A 241 2.55 14.96 -10.99
N LEU A 242 2.83 15.00 -9.68
CA LEU A 242 1.84 14.82 -8.63
C LEU A 242 0.85 16.01 -8.56
N ALA A 243 1.29 17.23 -8.84
CA ALA A 243 0.41 18.38 -8.97
C ALA A 243 -0.56 18.20 -10.15
N GLN A 244 -0.04 17.87 -11.34
CA GLN A 244 -0.86 17.59 -12.51
C GLN A 244 -1.83 16.41 -12.28
N TYR A 245 -1.40 15.39 -11.54
CA TYR A 245 -2.26 14.26 -11.16
C TYR A 245 -3.42 14.73 -10.28
N LEU A 246 -3.17 15.55 -9.25
CA LEU A 246 -4.20 16.06 -8.36
C LEU A 246 -5.21 16.96 -9.08
N ASP A 247 -4.75 17.78 -10.04
CA ASP A 247 -5.62 18.64 -10.85
C ASP A 247 -6.63 17.84 -11.70
N ARG A 248 -6.29 16.58 -12.02
CA ARG A 248 -7.14 15.67 -12.79
C ARG A 248 -7.99 14.73 -11.92
N CYS A 249 -7.69 14.64 -10.64
CA CYS A 249 -8.42 13.79 -9.72
C CYS A 249 -9.82 14.35 -9.43
N ARG A 250 -10.76 13.44 -9.21
CA ARG A 250 -12.08 13.78 -8.66
C ARG A 250 -11.91 14.40 -7.27
N THR A 251 -12.50 15.58 -7.05
CA THR A 251 -12.35 16.31 -5.78
C THR A 251 -13.12 15.68 -4.62
N ASP A 252 -14.15 14.87 -4.91
CA ASP A 252 -14.98 14.16 -3.94
C ASP A 252 -14.35 12.84 -3.42
N MET A 253 -13.26 12.37 -4.03
CA MET A 253 -12.55 11.17 -3.58
C MET A 253 -11.57 11.52 -2.45
N ALA A 254 -11.58 10.73 -1.36
CA ALA A 254 -10.63 10.89 -0.27
C ALA A 254 -9.17 10.76 -0.75
N ILE A 255 -8.26 11.51 -0.15
CA ILE A 255 -6.85 11.55 -0.57
C ILE A 255 -6.17 10.18 -0.49
N ASP A 256 -6.56 9.35 0.49
CA ASP A 256 -6.07 7.98 0.62
C ASP A 256 -6.43 7.11 -0.59
N MET A 257 -7.65 7.27 -1.11
CA MET A 257 -8.11 6.54 -2.29
C MET A 257 -7.42 7.05 -3.55
N ARG A 258 -7.19 8.37 -3.67
CA ARG A 258 -6.37 8.94 -4.76
C ARG A 258 -4.93 8.41 -4.71
N ALA A 259 -4.38 8.23 -3.51
CA ALA A 259 -3.05 7.64 -3.35
C ALA A 259 -2.98 6.19 -3.86
N LEU A 260 -4.01 5.37 -3.61
CA LEU A 260 -4.08 4.01 -4.14
C LEU A 260 -4.29 4.00 -5.67
N ASP A 261 -5.08 4.92 -6.22
CA ASP A 261 -5.24 5.08 -7.67
C ASP A 261 -3.93 5.52 -8.33
N LEU A 262 -3.19 6.45 -7.71
CA LEU A 262 -1.85 6.84 -8.15
C LEU A 262 -0.91 5.64 -8.24
N LEU A 263 -0.87 4.82 -7.18
CA LEU A 263 -0.02 3.64 -7.13
C LEU A 263 -0.43 2.56 -8.13
N ALA A 264 -1.70 2.49 -8.50
CA ALA A 264 -2.21 1.58 -9.52
C ALA A 264 -2.01 2.10 -10.95
N GLY A 265 -1.63 3.36 -11.10
CA GLY A 265 -1.45 4.04 -12.38
C GLY A 265 0.00 4.02 -12.90
N PRO A 266 0.21 4.50 -14.13
CA PRO A 266 1.52 4.49 -14.79
C PRO A 266 2.57 5.36 -14.07
N LEU A 267 2.13 6.38 -13.33
CA LEU A 267 3.04 7.29 -12.61
C LEU A 267 3.84 6.57 -11.50
N ALA A 268 3.36 5.42 -11.05
CA ALA A 268 4.07 4.60 -10.05
C ALA A 268 5.18 3.71 -10.65
N ALA A 269 5.37 3.70 -11.95
CA ALA A 269 6.48 2.98 -12.58
C ALA A 269 7.82 3.63 -12.19
N ARG A 270 8.81 2.78 -11.83
CA ARG A 270 10.12 3.28 -11.35
C ARG A 270 10.93 4.02 -12.42
N ASP A 271 10.63 3.78 -13.66
CA ASP A 271 11.32 4.33 -14.84
C ASP A 271 10.54 5.47 -15.52
N VAL A 272 9.40 5.88 -14.94
CA VAL A 272 8.52 6.89 -15.55
C VAL A 272 9.25 8.20 -15.87
N LEU A 273 10.20 8.63 -15.05
CA LEU A 273 10.94 9.86 -15.28
C LEU A 273 11.86 9.80 -16.50
N PHE A 274 12.26 8.60 -16.94
CA PHE A 274 13.03 8.45 -18.19
C PHE A 274 12.18 8.67 -19.46
N THR A 275 10.90 8.92 -19.33
CA THR A 275 10.06 9.45 -20.40
C THR A 275 10.46 10.89 -20.75
N PHE A 276 10.86 11.66 -19.75
CA PHE A 276 11.13 13.10 -19.87
C PHE A 276 12.61 13.41 -19.90
N CYS A 277 13.43 12.60 -19.24
CA CYS A 277 14.83 12.88 -19.04
C CYS A 277 15.68 11.65 -19.37
N SER A 278 16.78 11.86 -20.12
CA SER A 278 17.74 10.79 -20.39
C SER A 278 18.37 10.27 -19.08
N ARG A 279 18.75 9.00 -19.09
CA ARG A 279 19.37 8.40 -17.91
C ARG A 279 20.65 9.11 -17.49
N ASP A 280 21.50 9.46 -18.44
CA ASP A 280 22.77 10.10 -18.17
C ASP A 280 22.58 11.48 -17.53
N ARG A 281 21.62 12.26 -18.05
CA ARG A 281 21.27 13.56 -17.48
C ARG A 281 20.65 13.42 -16.08
N LEU A 282 19.63 12.57 -15.93
CA LEU A 282 18.92 12.42 -14.66
C LEU A 282 19.81 11.84 -13.55
N MET A 283 20.74 10.92 -13.90
CA MET A 283 21.64 10.30 -12.93
C MET A 283 22.93 11.09 -12.70
N SER A 284 23.08 12.26 -13.31
CA SER A 284 24.26 13.10 -13.13
C SER A 284 24.33 13.71 -11.71
N THR A 285 25.55 14.07 -11.30
CA THR A 285 25.77 14.81 -10.05
C THR A 285 25.07 16.17 -10.05
N ALA A 286 25.06 16.87 -11.18
CA ALA A 286 24.36 18.14 -11.31
C ALA A 286 22.87 18.01 -11.06
N ALA A 287 22.19 17.02 -11.68
CA ALA A 287 20.76 16.76 -11.46
C ALA A 287 20.43 16.37 -10.01
N ARG A 288 21.39 15.78 -9.30
CA ARG A 288 21.21 15.47 -7.87
C ARG A 288 21.24 16.71 -7.00
N LEU A 289 22.08 17.66 -7.31
CA LEU A 289 22.32 18.86 -6.50
C LEU A 289 21.34 19.99 -6.79
N GLU A 290 20.94 20.12 -8.05
CA GLU A 290 20.11 21.22 -8.54
C GLU A 290 19.07 20.73 -9.55
N TRP A 291 18.09 21.60 -9.84
CA TRP A 291 17.13 21.37 -10.90
C TRP A 291 17.79 21.40 -12.27
N LEU A 292 17.60 20.36 -13.05
CA LEU A 292 17.93 20.35 -14.47
C LEU A 292 16.66 20.14 -15.30
N GLU A 293 16.50 20.98 -16.33
CA GLU A 293 15.40 20.83 -17.29
C GLU A 293 15.48 19.47 -18.00
N PRO A 294 14.33 18.79 -18.21
CA PRO A 294 14.27 17.58 -19.02
C PRO A 294 14.83 17.78 -20.44
N ASP A 295 15.53 16.78 -20.96
CA ASP A 295 16.18 16.83 -22.29
C ASP A 295 15.49 16.00 -23.37
N LEU A 296 14.45 15.20 -23.00
CA LEU A 296 13.72 14.37 -23.96
C LEU A 296 12.32 14.89 -24.26
N ALA A 297 11.58 15.30 -23.25
CA ALA A 297 10.23 15.83 -23.39
C ALA A 297 9.85 16.73 -22.21
N PRO A 298 8.93 17.70 -22.38
CA PRO A 298 8.35 18.43 -21.26
C PRO A 298 7.68 17.49 -20.26
N ILE A 299 7.67 17.87 -18.97
CA ILE A 299 6.98 17.10 -17.93
C ILE A 299 5.47 17.25 -18.13
N ASP A 300 4.86 16.19 -18.63
CA ASP A 300 3.42 16.09 -18.86
C ASP A 300 2.90 14.71 -18.42
N LEU A 301 1.91 14.69 -17.54
CA LEU A 301 1.29 13.47 -17.05
C LEU A 301 0.72 12.62 -18.20
N GLU A 302 0.21 13.22 -19.28
CA GLU A 302 -0.33 12.48 -20.43
C GLU A 302 0.72 11.61 -21.11
N ALA A 303 1.96 12.08 -21.19
CA ALA A 303 3.05 11.31 -21.77
C ALA A 303 3.38 10.02 -20.99
N THR A 304 2.96 9.92 -19.72
CA THR A 304 3.17 8.72 -18.89
C THR A 304 2.23 7.58 -19.28
N THR A 305 1.08 7.87 -19.89
CA THR A 305 0.06 6.87 -20.24
C THR A 305 0.42 6.04 -21.46
N TYR A 306 1.25 6.55 -22.35
CA TYR A 306 1.59 5.90 -23.62
C TYR A 306 2.56 4.71 -23.49
N ARG A 307 3.25 4.53 -22.36
CA ARG A 307 4.16 3.39 -22.15
C ARG A 307 3.50 2.12 -21.61
N GLY A 308 2.22 2.17 -21.19
CA GLY A 308 1.49 1.06 -20.58
C GLY A 308 0.62 0.23 -21.53
N VAL A 309 0.49 0.63 -22.79
CA VAL A 309 -0.30 -0.10 -23.79
C VAL A 309 0.63 -0.60 -24.88
N SER A 310 1.33 -1.70 -24.61
CA SER A 310 1.76 -2.60 -25.68
C SER A 310 0.50 -3.31 -26.15
N LEU A 311 -0.09 -2.82 -27.25
CA LEU A 311 -1.09 -3.55 -28.02
C LEU A 311 -0.38 -4.77 -28.60
N GLY A 312 -0.52 -5.91 -27.95
CA GLY A 312 -0.18 -7.23 -28.43
C GLY A 312 -1.31 -8.17 -28.16
#